data_c783db526146f4a99a3370b13029f6b7
#
_entry.id   c783db526146f4a99a3370b13029f6b7
#
_cell.length_a   1.000
_cell.length_b   1.000
_cell.length_c   1.000
_cell.angle_alpha   90.00
_cell.angle_beta   90.00
_cell.angle_gamma   90.00
#
_symmetry.space_group_name_H-M   'P 1'
#
loop_
_entity.id
_entity.type
_entity.pdbx_description
1 polymer ?
#
loop_
_entity_poly.entity_id
_entity_poly.type
_entity_poly.pdbx_seq_one_letter_code
_entity_poly.pdbx_strand_id
1 'polypeptide(L)'
;KKYYIDKGFELYAVMTSSDKYTQGIDILYPSTPIKSDNQPAVYILTDKSGKLLKIGETQNLTSRFYKAYRCISNTTNNRIRKFIKEQEDIWVYVLPLPIVTEKILGYKCGTSYVKGLEYHLLKEYKDRYEKVPPLNSILS
;
A
#
# COMPACT_ATOMS: atom_id res chain seq x y z
N LYS A 1 -7.57 -13.40 -13.64
CA LYS A 1 -7.47 -11.98 -13.43
C LYS A 1 -7.69 -11.63 -11.97
N LYS A 2 -6.93 -10.68 -11.48
CA LYS A 2 -6.97 -10.35 -10.04
C LYS A 2 -8.14 -9.43 -9.74
N TYR A 3 -8.86 -9.73 -8.66
CA TYR A 3 -10.07 -8.99 -8.30
C TYR A 3 -9.81 -7.50 -8.02
N TYR A 4 -8.61 -7.14 -7.55
CA TYR A 4 -8.29 -5.75 -7.29
C TYR A 4 -8.18 -4.92 -8.58
N ILE A 5 -7.80 -5.53 -9.69
CA ILE A 5 -7.81 -4.86 -10.99
C ILE A 5 -9.25 -4.50 -11.37
N ASP A 6 -10.19 -5.42 -11.14
CA ASP A 6 -11.60 -5.17 -11.43
C ASP A 6 -12.21 -4.10 -10.53
N LYS A 7 -11.64 -3.89 -9.34
CA LYS A 7 -12.05 -2.81 -8.44
C LYS A 7 -11.46 -1.45 -8.80
N GLY A 8 -10.63 -1.37 -9.84
CA GLY A 8 -10.05 -0.11 -10.31
C GLY A 8 -8.66 0.20 -9.77
N PHE A 9 -8.02 -0.73 -9.10
CA PHE A 9 -6.63 -0.56 -8.68
C PHE A 9 -5.72 -0.55 -9.90
N GLU A 10 -4.74 0.35 -9.89
CA GLU A 10 -3.79 0.52 -10.98
C GLU A 10 -2.36 0.27 -10.49
N LEU A 11 -1.52 -0.27 -11.37
CA LEU A 11 -0.11 -0.45 -11.06
C LEU A 11 0.56 0.91 -10.84
N TYR A 12 1.13 1.10 -9.67
CA TYR A 12 1.76 2.35 -9.27
C TYR A 12 3.29 2.24 -9.28
N ALA A 13 3.83 1.17 -8.73
CA ALA A 13 5.27 1.04 -8.56
C ALA A 13 5.67 -0.42 -8.33
N VAL A 14 6.97 -0.69 -8.44
CA VAL A 14 7.56 -1.96 -8.03
C VAL A 14 8.62 -1.65 -6.97
N MET A 15 8.55 -2.36 -5.84
CA MET A 15 9.53 -2.27 -4.78
C MET A 15 10.56 -3.37 -4.99
N THR A 16 11.83 -2.99 -5.09
CA THR A 16 12.91 -3.93 -5.37
C THR A 16 14.07 -3.73 -4.40
N SER A 17 14.93 -4.72 -4.26
CA SER A 17 16.13 -4.54 -3.44
C SER A 17 17.12 -3.60 -4.14
N SER A 18 17.85 -2.82 -3.34
CA SER A 18 18.82 -1.87 -3.88
C SER A 18 19.88 -1.54 -2.84
N ASP A 19 21.13 -1.45 -3.30
CA ASP A 19 22.24 -1.01 -2.46
C ASP A 19 22.36 0.51 -2.38
N LYS A 20 21.57 1.24 -3.16
CA LYS A 20 21.61 2.71 -3.19
C LYS A 20 21.08 3.35 -1.91
N TYR A 21 20.18 2.70 -1.22
CA TYR A 21 19.43 3.26 -0.10
C TYR A 21 19.70 2.50 1.17
N THR A 22 19.76 3.23 2.29
CA THR A 22 20.07 2.67 3.60
C THR A 22 19.18 1.50 3.98
N GLN A 23 17.91 1.56 3.61
CA GLN A 23 16.96 0.49 3.95
C GLN A 23 16.93 -0.65 2.94
N GLY A 24 17.73 -0.57 1.88
CA GLY A 24 17.86 -1.66 0.91
C GLY A 24 16.71 -1.81 -0.06
N ILE A 25 15.83 -0.83 -0.16
CA ILE A 25 14.66 -0.85 -1.05
C ILE A 25 14.69 0.36 -1.99
N ASP A 26 14.42 0.12 -3.26
CA ASP A 26 14.13 1.18 -4.22
C ASP A 26 12.69 1.05 -4.72
N ILE A 27 12.12 2.17 -5.13
CA ILE A 27 10.76 2.25 -5.68
C ILE A 27 10.87 2.64 -7.13
N LEU A 28 10.46 1.74 -8.01
CA LEU A 28 10.50 1.95 -9.45
C LEU A 28 9.10 2.23 -9.98
N TYR A 29 8.98 3.27 -10.79
CA TYR A 29 7.69 3.66 -11.38
C TYR A 29 7.71 3.25 -12.86
N PRO A 30 6.99 2.17 -13.24
CA PRO A 30 7.12 1.57 -14.57
C PRO A 30 6.50 2.37 -15.71
N SER A 31 5.63 3.32 -15.41
CA SER A 31 4.95 4.14 -16.42
C SER A 31 4.81 5.57 -15.92
N THR A 32 4.05 6.41 -16.64
CA THR A 32 3.73 7.76 -16.17
C THR A 32 3.11 7.66 -14.78
N PRO A 33 3.75 8.27 -13.77
CA PRO A 33 3.28 8.06 -12.40
C PRO A 33 1.93 8.71 -12.16
N ILE A 34 1.14 8.03 -11.34
CA ILE A 34 -0.04 8.62 -10.74
C ILE A 34 0.44 9.78 -9.87
N LYS A 35 -0.27 10.91 -9.94
CA LYS A 35 0.05 12.04 -9.06
C LYS A 35 -0.02 11.56 -7.61
N SER A 36 1.07 11.70 -6.87
CA SER A 36 1.19 11.06 -5.57
C SER A 36 1.33 12.02 -4.39
N ASP A 37 1.68 13.29 -4.62
CA ASP A 37 1.79 14.27 -3.55
C ASP A 37 0.42 14.60 -2.98
N ASN A 38 0.27 14.43 -1.66
CA ASN A 38 -0.99 14.65 -0.95
C ASN A 38 -2.15 13.82 -1.50
N GLN A 39 -1.86 12.71 -2.18
CA GLN A 39 -2.88 11.86 -2.76
C GLN A 39 -3.27 10.75 -1.78
N PRO A 40 -4.52 10.78 -1.26
CA PRO A 40 -5.05 9.66 -0.47
C PRO A 40 -5.26 8.44 -1.34
N ALA A 41 -5.01 7.27 -0.79
CA ALA A 41 -5.21 6.03 -1.53
C ALA A 41 -5.31 4.84 -0.60
N VAL A 42 -5.99 3.81 -1.07
CA VAL A 42 -5.81 2.45 -0.57
C VAL A 42 -4.85 1.76 -1.53
N TYR A 43 -3.95 0.94 -1.00
CA TYR A 43 -2.99 0.23 -1.83
C TYR A 43 -2.95 -1.25 -1.51
N ILE A 44 -2.52 -2.03 -2.49
CA ILE A 44 -2.36 -3.47 -2.38
C ILE A 44 -0.93 -3.80 -2.81
N LEU A 45 -0.23 -4.57 -1.97
CA LEU A 45 1.07 -5.12 -2.31
C LEU A 45 0.88 -6.57 -2.72
N THR A 46 1.52 -6.96 -3.82
CA THR A 46 1.45 -8.34 -4.32
C THR A 46 2.85 -8.86 -4.63
N ASP A 47 2.99 -10.19 -4.71
CA ASP A 47 4.17 -10.77 -5.34
C ASP A 47 4.02 -10.69 -6.87
N LYS A 48 5.03 -11.14 -7.60
CA LYS A 48 4.99 -11.03 -9.06
C LYS A 48 3.95 -11.93 -9.70
N SER A 49 3.48 -12.95 -9.01
CA SER A 49 2.40 -13.81 -9.51
C SER A 49 1.02 -13.17 -9.30
N GLY A 50 0.97 -12.07 -8.55
CA GLY A 50 -0.25 -11.37 -8.23
C GLY A 50 -0.91 -11.81 -6.93
N LYS A 51 -0.25 -12.64 -6.14
CA LYS A 51 -0.76 -13.01 -4.83
C LYS A 51 -0.73 -11.81 -3.91
N LEU A 52 -1.86 -11.52 -3.27
CA LEU A 52 -1.99 -10.37 -2.37
C LEU A 52 -1.21 -10.60 -1.09
N LEU A 53 -0.34 -9.66 -0.75
CA LEU A 53 0.52 -9.72 0.43
C LEU A 53 0.10 -8.75 1.52
N LYS A 54 -0.42 -7.59 1.15
CA LYS A 54 -0.82 -6.54 2.10
C LYS A 54 -1.87 -5.64 1.51
N ILE A 55 -2.79 -5.19 2.37
CA ILE A 55 -3.72 -4.09 2.09
C ILE A 55 -3.38 -2.97 3.05
N GLY A 56 -3.22 -1.76 2.54
CA GLY A 56 -2.89 -0.61 3.37
C GLY A 56 -3.58 0.65 2.89
N GLU A 57 -3.44 1.71 3.65
CA GLU A 57 -3.98 3.02 3.29
C GLU A 57 -2.96 4.12 3.58
N THR A 58 -3.12 5.23 2.91
CA THR A 58 -2.31 6.41 3.17
C THR A 58 -3.08 7.67 2.79
N GLN A 59 -2.76 8.79 3.44
CA GLN A 59 -3.22 10.10 3.05
C GLN A 59 -2.30 10.74 2.01
N ASN A 60 -1.11 10.18 1.81
CA ASN A 60 -0.12 10.73 0.90
C ASN A 60 0.78 9.62 0.36
N LEU A 61 0.59 9.27 -0.91
CA LEU A 61 1.36 8.19 -1.56
C LEU A 61 2.86 8.45 -1.55
N THR A 62 3.28 9.69 -1.80
CA THR A 62 4.71 10.03 -1.77
C THR A 62 5.32 9.76 -0.40
N SER A 63 4.65 10.18 0.66
CA SER A 63 5.14 9.94 2.02
C SER A 63 5.22 8.46 2.34
N ARG A 64 4.23 7.69 1.93
CA ARG A 64 4.19 6.26 2.23
C ARG A 64 5.28 5.48 1.49
N PHE A 65 5.41 5.68 0.19
CA PHE A 65 6.31 4.86 -0.61
C PHE A 65 7.69 5.45 -0.76
N TYR A 66 7.78 6.74 -1.03
CA TYR A 66 9.08 7.37 -1.22
C TYR A 66 9.83 7.60 0.09
N LYS A 67 9.12 7.97 1.17
CA LYS A 67 9.75 8.27 2.45
C LYS A 67 9.69 7.09 3.41
N ALA A 68 8.49 6.60 3.73
CA ALA A 68 8.34 5.59 4.77
C ALA A 68 8.95 4.25 4.39
N TYR A 69 8.55 3.69 3.25
CA TYR A 69 9.05 2.37 2.86
C TYR A 69 10.51 2.39 2.46
N ARG A 70 10.98 3.44 1.82
CA ARG A 70 12.36 3.53 1.34
C ARG A 70 13.35 4.01 2.39
N CYS A 71 12.95 4.91 3.27
CA CYS A 71 13.88 5.64 4.14
C CYS A 71 13.70 5.37 5.63
N ILE A 72 12.51 5.03 6.10
CA ILE A 72 12.21 4.93 7.52
C ILE A 72 12.05 3.47 7.94
N SER A 73 12.77 3.06 8.99
CA SER A 73 12.68 1.71 9.52
C SER A 73 11.54 1.61 10.54
N ASN A 74 10.70 0.58 10.38
CA ASN A 74 9.72 0.16 11.38
C ASN A 74 9.39 -1.33 11.15
N THR A 75 8.60 -1.92 12.04
CA THR A 75 8.31 -3.36 12.00
C THR A 75 7.68 -3.81 10.68
N THR A 76 6.70 -3.05 10.19
CA THR A 76 6.04 -3.39 8.91
C THR A 76 7.03 -3.31 7.75
N ASN A 77 7.84 -2.25 7.72
CA ASN A 77 8.85 -2.11 6.67
C ASN A 77 9.90 -3.20 6.76
N ASN A 78 10.22 -3.68 7.97
CA ASN A 78 11.16 -4.79 8.13
C ASN A 78 10.65 -6.07 7.49
N ARG A 79 9.37 -6.38 7.62
CA ARG A 79 8.76 -7.55 6.97
C ARG A 79 8.82 -7.42 5.45
N ILE A 80 8.52 -6.24 4.94
CA ILE A 80 8.56 -5.96 3.50
C ILE A 80 9.98 -6.09 2.98
N ARG A 81 10.95 -5.51 3.67
CA ARG A 81 12.37 -5.62 3.28
C ARG A 81 12.85 -7.07 3.28
N LYS A 82 12.47 -7.83 4.30
CA LYS A 82 12.82 -9.24 4.39
C LYS A 82 12.23 -10.02 3.22
N PHE A 83 10.98 -9.77 2.88
CA PHE A 83 10.34 -10.42 1.75
C PHE A 83 11.08 -10.13 0.44
N ILE A 84 11.38 -8.87 0.17
CA ILE A 84 12.09 -8.47 -1.06
C ILE A 84 13.48 -9.11 -1.12
N LYS A 85 14.20 -9.11 0.00
CA LYS A 85 15.56 -9.65 0.07
C LYS A 85 15.62 -11.15 -0.13
N GLU A 86 14.68 -11.88 0.46
CA GLU A 86 14.71 -13.34 0.50
C GLU A 86 13.90 -14.02 -0.60
N GLN A 87 12.93 -13.31 -1.17
CA GLN A 87 12.02 -13.89 -2.14
C GLN A 87 12.01 -13.17 -3.47
N GLU A 88 11.35 -12.02 -3.56
CA GLU A 88 11.18 -11.34 -4.85
C GLU A 88 10.67 -9.91 -4.69
N ASP A 89 10.61 -9.19 -5.79
CA ASP A 89 10.05 -7.84 -5.83
C ASP A 89 8.59 -7.84 -5.41
N ILE A 90 8.15 -6.69 -4.87
CA ILE A 90 6.76 -6.46 -4.50
C ILE A 90 6.15 -5.46 -5.48
N TRP A 91 5.00 -5.81 -6.04
CA TRP A 91 4.25 -4.97 -6.95
C TRP A 91 3.22 -4.18 -6.18
N VAL A 92 3.11 -2.89 -6.48
CA VAL A 92 2.22 -1.96 -5.77
C VAL A 92 1.10 -1.52 -6.68
N TYR A 93 -0.13 -1.82 -6.27
CA TYR A 93 -1.33 -1.36 -6.95
C TYR A 93 -2.05 -0.37 -6.05
N VAL A 94 -2.56 0.71 -6.60
CA VAL A 94 -3.22 1.76 -5.83
C VAL A 94 -4.59 2.08 -6.39
N LEU A 95 -5.48 2.46 -5.49
CA LEU A 95 -6.77 3.06 -5.81
C LEU A 95 -6.72 4.50 -5.26
N PRO A 96 -6.43 5.50 -6.13
CA PRO A 96 -6.45 6.89 -5.69
C PRO A 96 -7.88 7.28 -5.30
N LEU A 97 -8.00 8.03 -4.22
CA LEU A 97 -9.29 8.44 -3.69
C LEU A 97 -9.44 9.96 -3.74
N PRO A 98 -10.67 10.48 -3.81
CA PRO A 98 -10.89 11.90 -3.77
C PRO A 98 -10.35 12.54 -2.49
N ILE A 99 -9.80 13.74 -2.61
CA ILE A 99 -9.37 14.52 -1.46
C ILE A 99 -10.62 15.12 -0.82
N VAL A 100 -10.91 14.72 0.42
CA VAL A 100 -12.06 15.21 1.17
C VAL A 100 -11.59 16.25 2.17
N THR A 101 -12.03 17.49 1.98
CA THR A 101 -11.67 18.61 2.85
C THR A 101 -12.78 18.98 3.82
N GLU A 102 -13.95 18.39 3.69
CA GLU A 102 -15.11 18.67 4.54
C GLU A 102 -14.83 18.27 5.99
N LYS A 103 -15.46 19.02 6.89
CA LYS A 103 -15.42 18.73 8.32
C LYS A 103 -16.81 18.54 8.86
N ILE A 104 -16.97 17.58 9.76
CA ILE A 104 -18.21 17.38 10.52
C ILE A 104 -17.85 17.56 11.98
N LEU A 105 -18.56 18.47 12.68
CA LEU A 105 -18.28 18.80 14.07
C LEU A 105 -16.81 19.18 14.31
N GLY A 106 -16.17 19.82 13.31
CA GLY A 106 -14.78 20.23 13.39
C GLY A 106 -13.75 19.14 13.05
N TYR A 107 -14.19 17.92 12.76
CA TYR A 107 -13.30 16.81 12.42
C TYR A 107 -13.22 16.61 10.90
N LYS A 108 -12.01 16.36 10.41
CA LYS A 108 -11.82 16.03 9.00
C LYS A 108 -12.35 14.62 8.71
N CYS A 109 -13.14 14.50 7.65
CA CYS A 109 -13.76 13.24 7.26
C CYS A 109 -12.87 12.37 6.38
N GLY A 110 -11.88 12.96 5.69
CA GLY A 110 -11.06 12.24 4.71
C GLY A 110 -10.29 11.06 5.27
N THR A 111 -9.69 11.22 6.45
CA THR A 111 -8.92 10.13 7.07
C THR A 111 -9.82 8.94 7.40
N SER A 112 -11.00 9.19 7.96
CA SER A 112 -11.95 8.14 8.31
C SER A 112 -12.45 7.39 7.07
N TYR A 113 -12.68 8.12 5.99
CA TYR A 113 -13.12 7.54 4.72
C TYR A 113 -12.09 6.55 4.16
N VAL A 114 -10.81 6.96 4.10
CA VAL A 114 -9.74 6.10 3.56
C VAL A 114 -9.52 4.88 4.45
N LYS A 115 -9.49 5.08 5.76
CA LYS A 115 -9.37 3.98 6.73
C LYS A 115 -10.57 3.04 6.67
N GLY A 116 -11.75 3.56 6.48
CA GLY A 116 -12.97 2.77 6.34
C GLY A 116 -12.91 1.85 5.13
N LEU A 117 -12.41 2.34 4.01
CA LEU A 117 -12.26 1.52 2.81
C LEU A 117 -11.20 0.43 2.99
N GLU A 118 -10.06 0.76 3.61
CA GLU A 118 -9.05 -0.25 3.95
C GLU A 118 -9.65 -1.34 4.85
N TYR A 119 -10.38 -0.93 5.89
CA TYR A 119 -11.03 -1.86 6.81
C TYR A 119 -11.99 -2.79 6.07
N HIS A 120 -12.78 -2.23 5.16
CA HIS A 120 -13.73 -3.01 4.36
C HIS A 120 -13.03 -4.08 3.52
N LEU A 121 -11.93 -3.71 2.87
CA LEU A 121 -11.16 -4.64 2.04
C LEU A 121 -10.46 -5.71 2.88
N LEU A 122 -9.95 -5.34 4.05
CA LEU A 122 -9.36 -6.31 4.99
C LEU A 122 -10.39 -7.30 5.50
N LYS A 123 -11.60 -6.82 5.78
CA LYS A 123 -12.68 -7.68 6.22
C LYS A 123 -13.10 -8.66 5.11
N GLU A 124 -13.24 -8.18 3.88
CA GLU A 124 -13.51 -9.03 2.73
C GLU A 124 -12.46 -10.14 2.59
N TYR A 125 -11.20 -9.77 2.69
CA TYR A 125 -10.09 -10.72 2.60
C TYR A 125 -10.17 -11.75 3.73
N LYS A 126 -10.36 -11.30 4.96
CA LYS A 126 -10.44 -12.17 6.13
C LYS A 126 -11.63 -13.12 6.06
N ASP A 127 -12.78 -12.64 5.59
CA ASP A 127 -13.97 -13.49 5.43
C ASP A 127 -13.72 -14.57 4.39
N ARG A 128 -12.96 -14.28 3.36
CA ARG A 128 -12.66 -15.21 2.27
C ARG A 128 -11.57 -16.22 2.62
N TYR A 129 -10.52 -15.80 3.33
CA TYR A 129 -9.33 -16.62 3.58
C TYR A 129 -9.11 -16.95 5.05
N GLU A 130 -9.97 -16.48 5.94
CA GLU A 130 -9.92 -16.72 7.39
C GLU A 130 -8.66 -16.20 8.09
N LYS A 131 -7.95 -15.27 7.45
CA LYS A 131 -6.74 -14.65 8.01
C LYS A 131 -6.51 -13.29 7.34
N VAL A 132 -5.68 -12.45 7.95
CA VAL A 132 -5.24 -11.21 7.32
C VAL A 132 -4.17 -11.50 6.26
N PRO A 133 -3.91 -10.59 5.31
CA PRO A 133 -2.83 -10.79 4.35
C PRO A 133 -1.47 -11.00 5.04
N PRO A 134 -0.56 -11.77 4.42
CA PRO A 134 0.69 -12.20 5.09
C PRO A 134 1.58 -11.08 5.63
N LEU A 135 1.61 -9.92 4.99
CA LEU A 135 2.45 -8.81 5.43
C LEU A 135 1.70 -7.76 6.24
N ASN A 136 0.40 -7.94 6.45
CA ASN A 136 -0.34 -7.09 7.38
C ASN A 136 0.02 -7.46 8.81
N SER A 137 0.05 -6.45 9.68
CA SER A 137 0.16 -6.68 11.12
C SER A 137 -1.11 -7.35 11.64
N ILE A 138 -0.97 -8.18 12.67
CA ILE A 138 -2.13 -8.81 13.32
C ILE A 138 -3.06 -7.76 13.93
N LEU A 139 -2.50 -6.62 14.34
CA LEU A 139 -3.25 -5.53 14.98
C LEU A 139 -3.79 -4.50 13.99
N SER A 140 -3.51 -4.65 12.71
CA SER A 140 -3.99 -3.72 11.69
C SER A 140 -5.25 -4.19 11.00
#